data_d147e56e2def39c84c6bd5a3864dccd9
#
_entry.id   d147e56e2def39c84c6bd5a3864dccd9
#
_cell.length_a   1.000
_cell.length_b   1.000
_cell.length_c   1.000
_cell.angle_alpha   90.00
_cell.angle_beta   90.00
_cell.angle_gamma   90.00
#
_symmetry.space_group_name_H-M   'P 1'
#
loop_
_entity.id
_entity.type
_entity.pdbx_description
1 polymer ?
#
loop_
_entity_poly.entity_id
_entity_poly.type
_entity_poly.pdbx_seq_one_letter_code
_entity_poly.pdbx_strand_id
1 'polypeptide(L)'
;MPRTAGIMNFPDFRGFTRGLILWNVGVYFLLLLLGVVAAPLAHSILNFAALVPAFFLHGYLWQVITYCFIHTGILGTALEMLTLWFLGSFLESHHGPRWLAELFFTSVIGAGLAAVALGLFARGDGYALFAITGCFGGIFGLLVAFGVLYGDLEFMLFPFPMTMKAKYLVIVYMLISLAMLFSSNRIYAFAELGGALVGYLYIKAAPRRGYAFAMSEGYFGLRNGYYRWKRRRAAKKFEVYMRKQNRDVYFDKEGRYTGSEKDPNDRKWMN
;
A
#
# COMPACT_ATOMS: atom_id res chain seq x y z
N MET A 1 11.48 38.67 6.96
CA MET A 1 10.19 38.81 6.25
C MET A 1 9.56 37.44 6.21
N PRO A 2 8.39 37.22 6.83
CA PRO A 2 7.70 35.95 6.71
C PRO A 2 7.24 35.80 5.25
N ARG A 3 7.65 34.72 4.61
CA ARG A 3 7.12 34.33 3.30
C ARG A 3 5.63 34.06 3.49
N THR A 4 4.80 34.91 2.92
CA THR A 4 3.38 34.65 2.70
C THR A 4 3.27 33.29 1.99
N ALA A 5 2.82 32.28 2.71
CA ALA A 5 2.48 30.98 2.16
C ALA A 5 1.41 31.23 1.08
N GLY A 6 1.77 31.02 -0.15
CA GLY A 6 0.90 31.20 -1.29
C GLY A 6 -0.34 30.30 -1.19
N ILE A 7 -1.47 30.91 -1.33
CA ILE A 7 -2.83 30.44 -1.07
C ILE A 7 -3.31 29.31 -2.01
N MET A 8 -2.47 28.63 -2.77
CA MET A 8 -2.80 27.44 -3.57
C MET A 8 -1.54 26.74 -4.08
N ASN A 9 -0.84 26.01 -3.25
CA ASN A 9 0.03 24.98 -3.79
C ASN A 9 -0.82 23.73 -4.01
N PHE A 10 -1.34 23.56 -5.23
CA PHE A 10 -1.88 22.26 -5.64
C PHE A 10 -0.80 21.19 -5.45
N PRO A 11 -1.16 20.02 -4.89
CA PRO A 11 -0.20 18.94 -4.71
C PRO A 11 0.42 18.54 -6.05
N ASP A 12 1.71 18.26 -6.04
CA ASP A 12 2.45 17.83 -7.24
C ASP A 12 1.84 16.54 -7.80
N PHE A 13 1.50 16.55 -9.09
CA PHE A 13 1.00 15.37 -9.80
C PHE A 13 2.16 14.51 -10.30
N ARG A 14 2.75 13.71 -9.39
CA ARG A 14 3.96 12.89 -9.64
C ARG A 14 3.85 11.50 -9.02
N GLY A 15 4.83 10.66 -9.30
CA GLY A 15 5.07 9.39 -8.62
C GLY A 15 3.98 8.34 -8.75
N PHE A 16 3.73 7.60 -7.68
CA PHE A 16 2.76 6.52 -7.62
C PHE A 16 1.33 7.02 -7.80
N THR A 17 0.97 8.12 -7.14
CA THR A 17 -0.39 8.72 -7.24
C THR A 17 -0.75 9.04 -8.68
N ARG A 18 0.17 9.66 -9.44
CA ARG A 18 -0.05 9.92 -10.87
C ARG A 18 -0.31 8.64 -11.65
N GLY A 19 0.53 7.62 -11.46
CA GLY A 19 0.39 6.33 -12.15
C GLY A 19 -0.96 5.67 -11.82
N LEU A 20 -1.35 5.67 -10.55
CA LEU A 20 -2.60 5.08 -10.08
C LEU A 20 -3.82 5.79 -10.70
N ILE A 21 -3.84 7.12 -10.72
CA ILE A 21 -4.93 7.90 -11.32
C ILE A 21 -5.00 7.65 -12.83
N LEU A 22 -3.88 7.73 -13.55
CA LEU A 22 -3.86 7.51 -15.00
C LEU A 22 -4.32 6.11 -15.36
N TRP A 23 -3.95 5.09 -14.57
CA TRP A 23 -4.41 3.73 -14.77
C TRP A 23 -5.92 3.59 -14.57
N ASN A 24 -6.47 4.15 -13.47
CA ASN A 24 -7.90 4.13 -13.18
C ASN A 24 -8.71 4.84 -14.27
N VAL A 25 -8.29 6.04 -14.67
CA VAL A 25 -8.93 6.81 -15.73
C VAL A 25 -8.85 6.06 -17.08
N GLY A 26 -7.68 5.47 -17.39
CA GLY A 26 -7.49 4.68 -18.61
C GLY A 26 -8.40 3.47 -18.67
N VAL A 27 -8.50 2.70 -17.58
CA VAL A 27 -9.41 1.55 -17.47
C VAL A 27 -10.87 1.99 -17.59
N TYR A 28 -11.24 3.09 -16.94
CA TYR A 28 -12.60 3.64 -17.01
C TYR A 28 -13.00 3.98 -18.45
N PHE A 29 -12.17 4.74 -19.17
CA PHE A 29 -12.47 5.09 -20.57
C PHE A 29 -12.43 3.88 -21.49
N LEU A 30 -11.53 2.92 -21.26
CA LEU A 30 -11.49 1.67 -22.01
C LEU A 30 -12.81 0.89 -21.85
N LEU A 31 -13.29 0.72 -20.62
CA LEU A 31 -14.55 0.03 -20.35
C LEU A 31 -15.75 0.78 -20.91
N LEU A 32 -15.74 2.11 -20.89
CA LEU A 32 -16.77 2.94 -21.49
C LEU A 32 -16.82 2.75 -23.01
N LEU A 33 -15.67 2.78 -23.67
CA LEU A 33 -15.55 2.51 -25.11
C LEU A 33 -16.00 1.09 -25.46
N LEU A 34 -15.55 0.07 -24.71
CA LEU A 34 -15.97 -1.31 -24.91
C LEU A 34 -17.47 -1.48 -24.67
N GLY A 35 -18.06 -0.76 -23.74
CA GLY A 35 -19.50 -0.75 -23.51
C GLY A 35 -20.31 -0.31 -24.72
N VAL A 36 -19.76 0.62 -25.54
CA VAL A 36 -20.40 1.08 -26.78
C VAL A 36 -20.15 0.11 -27.95
N VAL A 37 -18.91 -0.38 -28.10
CA VAL A 37 -18.49 -1.16 -29.29
C VAL A 37 -18.74 -2.66 -29.13
N ALA A 38 -18.54 -3.19 -27.92
CA ALA A 38 -18.58 -4.62 -27.61
C ALA A 38 -19.13 -4.86 -26.19
N ALA A 39 -20.39 -4.50 -25.97
CA ALA A 39 -21.06 -4.59 -24.66
C ALA A 39 -20.90 -5.96 -23.96
N PRO A 40 -21.01 -7.13 -24.63
CA PRO A 40 -20.79 -8.42 -23.98
C PRO A 40 -19.38 -8.57 -23.39
N LEU A 41 -18.37 -8.06 -24.10
CA LEU A 41 -16.99 -8.08 -23.62
C LEU A 41 -16.79 -7.15 -22.41
N ALA A 42 -17.36 -5.96 -22.45
CA ALA A 42 -17.33 -5.04 -21.30
C ALA A 42 -17.97 -5.67 -20.06
N HIS A 43 -19.14 -6.29 -20.20
CA HIS A 43 -19.79 -7.01 -19.09
C HIS A 43 -18.95 -8.18 -18.57
N SER A 44 -18.29 -8.94 -19.45
CA SER A 44 -17.41 -10.03 -19.04
C SER A 44 -16.23 -9.52 -18.22
N ILE A 45 -15.60 -8.41 -18.63
CA ILE A 45 -14.49 -7.79 -17.89
C ILE A 45 -14.98 -7.25 -16.53
N LEU A 46 -16.14 -6.60 -16.48
CA LEU A 46 -16.74 -6.12 -15.23
C LEU A 46 -16.97 -7.28 -14.25
N ASN A 47 -17.60 -8.37 -14.68
CA ASN A 47 -17.86 -9.54 -13.84
C ASN A 47 -16.56 -10.23 -13.38
N PHE A 48 -15.53 -10.22 -14.22
CA PHE A 48 -14.23 -10.81 -13.90
C PHE A 48 -13.45 -9.99 -12.87
N ALA A 49 -13.53 -8.65 -12.94
CA ALA A 49 -12.68 -7.74 -12.19
C ALA A 49 -13.38 -7.02 -11.00
N ALA A 50 -14.70 -6.82 -11.05
CA ALA A 50 -15.46 -6.31 -9.91
C ALA A 50 -15.49 -7.33 -8.77
N LEU A 51 -15.53 -6.87 -7.53
CA LEU A 51 -15.59 -7.75 -6.37
C LEU A 51 -17.03 -8.20 -6.13
N VAL A 52 -17.27 -9.50 -6.32
CA VAL A 52 -18.53 -10.17 -5.98
C VAL A 52 -18.25 -11.17 -4.86
N PRO A 53 -18.80 -11.01 -3.65
CA PRO A 53 -18.52 -11.88 -2.51
C PRO A 53 -18.67 -13.37 -2.80
N ALA A 54 -19.72 -13.76 -3.55
CA ALA A 54 -19.92 -15.16 -3.95
C ALA A 54 -18.79 -15.69 -4.85
N PHE A 55 -18.31 -14.89 -5.81
CA PHE A 55 -17.24 -15.33 -6.72
C PHE A 55 -15.90 -15.42 -6.01
N PHE A 56 -15.63 -14.53 -5.06
CA PHE A 56 -14.44 -14.61 -4.22
C PHE A 56 -14.30 -16.01 -3.58
N LEU A 57 -15.40 -16.55 -3.03
CA LEU A 57 -15.42 -17.89 -2.44
C LEU A 57 -15.22 -19.02 -3.45
N HIS A 58 -15.56 -18.80 -4.72
CA HIS A 58 -15.31 -19.75 -5.80
C HIS A 58 -13.89 -19.63 -6.40
N GLY A 59 -12.99 -18.86 -5.75
CA GLY A 59 -11.59 -18.77 -6.11
C GLY A 59 -11.19 -17.53 -6.92
N TYR A 60 -12.07 -16.56 -7.14
CA TYR A 60 -11.76 -15.29 -7.82
C TYR A 60 -11.05 -14.32 -6.85
N LEU A 61 -9.95 -14.76 -6.25
CA LEU A 61 -9.23 -14.03 -5.19
C LEU A 61 -8.66 -12.68 -5.66
N TRP A 62 -8.34 -12.54 -6.95
CA TRP A 62 -7.84 -11.29 -7.51
C TRP A 62 -8.85 -10.13 -7.41
N GLN A 63 -10.15 -10.43 -7.32
CA GLN A 63 -11.21 -9.44 -7.21
C GLN A 63 -11.03 -8.52 -6.00
N VAL A 64 -10.40 -8.98 -4.92
CA VAL A 64 -10.07 -8.17 -3.73
C VAL A 64 -9.14 -6.99 -4.04
N ILE A 65 -8.42 -7.04 -5.16
CA ILE A 65 -7.53 -5.96 -5.60
C ILE A 65 -8.09 -5.29 -6.86
N THR A 66 -8.58 -6.07 -7.83
CA THR A 66 -8.94 -5.54 -9.15
C THR A 66 -10.16 -4.64 -9.14
N TYR A 67 -11.08 -4.81 -8.17
CA TYR A 67 -12.29 -3.99 -8.07
C TYR A 67 -12.00 -2.50 -7.93
N CYS A 68 -10.85 -2.12 -7.34
CA CYS A 68 -10.49 -0.72 -7.14
C CYS A 68 -10.12 0.01 -8.44
N PHE A 69 -9.96 -0.72 -9.55
CA PHE A 69 -9.71 -0.16 -10.88
C PHE A 69 -10.97 -0.07 -11.74
N ILE A 70 -12.08 -0.65 -11.27
CA ILE A 70 -13.34 -0.68 -12.00
C ILE A 70 -14.23 0.44 -11.50
N HIS A 71 -14.69 1.29 -12.40
CA HIS A 71 -15.56 2.43 -12.09
C HIS A 71 -16.76 2.43 -13.03
N THR A 72 -17.95 2.81 -12.52
CA THR A 72 -19.21 2.72 -13.26
C THR A 72 -19.87 4.07 -13.52
N GLY A 73 -19.53 5.12 -12.79
CA GLY A 73 -20.16 6.44 -12.91
C GLY A 73 -19.13 7.56 -13.09
N ILE A 74 -19.35 8.46 -14.06
CA ILE A 74 -18.38 9.53 -14.38
C ILE A 74 -18.15 10.49 -13.21
N LEU A 75 -19.22 10.93 -12.54
CA LEU A 75 -19.11 11.87 -11.43
C LEU A 75 -18.43 11.23 -10.21
N GLY A 76 -18.81 9.99 -9.88
CA GLY A 76 -18.18 9.22 -8.81
C GLY A 76 -16.69 9.02 -9.07
N THR A 77 -16.34 8.57 -10.28
CA THR A 77 -14.94 8.37 -10.69
C THR A 77 -14.15 9.68 -10.61
N ALA A 78 -14.71 10.79 -11.08
CA ALA A 78 -14.04 12.09 -11.04
C ALA A 78 -13.76 12.54 -9.58
N LEU A 79 -14.73 12.37 -8.68
CA LEU A 79 -14.57 12.71 -7.26
C LEU A 79 -13.58 11.78 -6.56
N GLU A 80 -13.60 10.48 -6.87
CA GLU A 80 -12.59 9.53 -6.36
C GLU A 80 -11.18 9.92 -6.83
N MET A 81 -11.00 10.23 -8.11
CA MET A 81 -9.69 10.63 -8.66
C MET A 81 -9.21 11.95 -8.10
N LEU A 82 -10.12 12.92 -7.90
CA LEU A 82 -9.78 14.20 -7.25
C LEU A 82 -9.33 14.00 -5.80
N THR A 83 -10.05 13.18 -5.04
CA THR A 83 -9.70 12.87 -3.65
C THR A 83 -8.39 12.10 -3.57
N LEU A 84 -8.20 11.12 -4.46
CA LEU A 84 -6.98 10.35 -4.56
C LEU A 84 -5.77 11.25 -4.94
N TRP A 85 -5.97 12.19 -5.86
CA TRP A 85 -4.93 13.16 -6.20
C TRP A 85 -4.54 14.00 -5.00
N PHE A 86 -5.51 14.58 -4.31
CA PHE A 86 -5.25 15.47 -3.17
C PHE A 86 -4.57 14.72 -2.01
N LEU A 87 -5.22 13.67 -1.49
CA LEU A 87 -4.70 12.91 -0.34
C LEU A 87 -3.43 12.11 -0.71
N GLY A 88 -3.45 11.46 -1.87
CA GLY A 88 -2.34 10.64 -2.35
C GLY A 88 -1.08 11.47 -2.58
N SER A 89 -1.17 12.56 -3.33
CA SER A 89 0.01 13.40 -3.59
C SER A 89 0.56 14.05 -2.32
N PHE A 90 -0.31 14.46 -1.38
CA PHE A 90 0.11 14.98 -0.09
C PHE A 90 0.88 13.94 0.72
N LEU A 91 0.29 12.75 0.92
CA LEU A 91 0.92 11.68 1.68
C LEU A 91 2.18 11.14 1.01
N GLU A 92 2.18 11.04 -0.33
CA GLU A 92 3.34 10.60 -1.11
C GLU A 92 4.53 11.54 -0.94
N SER A 93 4.30 12.85 -0.93
CA SER A 93 5.36 13.86 -0.75
C SER A 93 6.05 13.76 0.62
N HIS A 94 5.33 13.28 1.66
CA HIS A 94 5.84 13.19 3.03
C HIS A 94 6.41 11.81 3.38
N HIS A 95 5.83 10.74 2.83
CA HIS A 95 6.18 9.36 3.19
C HIS A 95 6.82 8.55 2.04
N GLY A 96 6.73 9.06 0.83
CA GLY A 96 7.26 8.42 -0.38
C GLY A 96 6.28 7.43 -1.04
N PRO A 97 6.57 7.09 -2.33
CA PRO A 97 5.64 6.34 -3.18
C PRO A 97 5.42 4.89 -2.72
N ARG A 98 6.43 4.24 -2.13
CA ARG A 98 6.31 2.85 -1.66
C ARG A 98 5.38 2.74 -0.46
N TRP A 99 5.54 3.62 0.51
CA TRP A 99 4.69 3.65 1.70
C TRP A 99 3.24 3.94 1.32
N LEU A 100 3.02 4.89 0.40
CA LEU A 100 1.68 5.20 -0.09
C LEU A 100 1.04 4.00 -0.79
N ALA A 101 1.79 3.31 -1.65
CA ALA A 101 1.31 2.11 -2.35
C ALA A 101 0.92 1.00 -1.36
N GLU A 102 1.76 0.74 -0.37
CA GLU A 102 1.47 -0.25 0.68
C GLU A 102 0.21 0.11 1.45
N LEU A 103 0.08 1.36 1.91
CA LEU A 103 -1.11 1.83 2.62
C LEU A 103 -2.36 1.71 1.76
N PHE A 104 -2.31 2.16 0.50
CA PHE A 104 -3.44 2.12 -0.41
C PHE A 104 -3.91 0.69 -0.67
N PHE A 105 -3.01 -0.21 -1.10
CA PHE A 105 -3.39 -1.58 -1.42
C PHE A 105 -3.77 -2.41 -0.21
N THR A 106 -3.15 -2.21 0.96
CA THR A 106 -3.58 -2.89 2.19
C THR A 106 -4.98 -2.45 2.60
N SER A 107 -5.31 -1.17 2.44
CA SER A 107 -6.66 -0.64 2.70
C SER A 107 -7.68 -1.15 1.68
N VAL A 108 -7.32 -1.24 0.40
CA VAL A 108 -8.15 -1.86 -0.66
C VAL A 108 -8.47 -3.31 -0.31
N ILE A 109 -7.47 -4.10 0.07
CA ILE A 109 -7.66 -5.50 0.48
C ILE A 109 -8.55 -5.57 1.72
N GLY A 110 -8.30 -4.72 2.72
CA GLY A 110 -9.12 -4.66 3.94
C GLY A 110 -10.59 -4.34 3.65
N ALA A 111 -10.85 -3.40 2.76
CA ALA A 111 -12.18 -3.04 2.31
C ALA A 111 -12.87 -4.19 1.58
N GLY A 112 -12.16 -4.83 0.66
CA GLY A 112 -12.67 -5.99 -0.08
C GLY A 112 -13.04 -7.15 0.84
N LEU A 113 -12.18 -7.47 1.81
CA LEU A 113 -12.43 -8.53 2.79
C LEU A 113 -13.61 -8.19 3.72
N ALA A 114 -13.77 -6.94 4.13
CA ALA A 114 -14.92 -6.49 4.91
C ALA A 114 -16.23 -6.65 4.13
N ALA A 115 -16.23 -6.31 2.85
CA ALA A 115 -17.38 -6.49 1.98
C ALA A 115 -17.71 -7.96 1.73
N VAL A 116 -16.70 -8.80 1.53
CA VAL A 116 -16.88 -10.26 1.42
C VAL A 116 -17.47 -10.82 2.72
N ALA A 117 -16.96 -10.40 3.87
CA ALA A 117 -17.49 -10.83 5.16
C ALA A 117 -18.98 -10.46 5.30
N LEU A 118 -19.38 -9.23 4.95
CA LEU A 118 -20.80 -8.86 4.98
C LEU A 118 -21.63 -9.73 4.02
N GLY A 119 -21.16 -9.93 2.79
CA GLY A 119 -21.87 -10.76 1.80
C GLY A 119 -22.07 -12.20 2.25
N LEU A 120 -21.19 -12.72 3.13
CA LEU A 120 -21.28 -14.06 3.69
C LEU A 120 -22.22 -14.15 4.89
N PHE A 121 -22.19 -13.14 5.77
CA PHE A 121 -22.94 -13.16 7.03
C PHE A 121 -24.38 -12.65 6.87
N ALA A 122 -24.61 -11.71 5.95
CA ALA A 122 -25.94 -11.16 5.66
C ALA A 122 -26.69 -12.05 4.66
N ARG A 123 -26.98 -13.28 5.05
CA ARG A 123 -27.73 -14.24 4.23
C ARG A 123 -29.16 -13.76 4.02
N GLY A 124 -29.59 -13.64 2.77
CA GLY A 124 -30.95 -13.24 2.38
C GLY A 124 -31.07 -11.81 1.84
N ASP A 125 -30.12 -10.94 2.07
CA ASP A 125 -30.17 -9.53 1.64
C ASP A 125 -29.61 -9.31 0.21
N GLY A 126 -29.22 -10.37 -0.52
CA GLY A 126 -28.69 -10.28 -1.88
C GLY A 126 -27.25 -9.76 -2.00
N TYR A 127 -26.60 -9.40 -0.90
CA TYR A 127 -25.23 -8.86 -0.91
C TYR A 127 -24.17 -9.83 -1.41
N ALA A 128 -24.40 -11.13 -1.35
CA ALA A 128 -23.51 -12.15 -1.87
C ALA A 128 -23.23 -12.01 -3.38
N LEU A 129 -24.23 -11.53 -4.14
CA LEU A 129 -24.15 -11.31 -5.59
C LEU A 129 -23.94 -9.84 -5.98
N PHE A 130 -23.81 -8.94 -5.01
CA PHE A 130 -23.62 -7.52 -5.27
C PHE A 130 -22.20 -7.24 -5.76
N ALA A 131 -22.10 -6.61 -6.93
CA ALA A 131 -20.79 -6.25 -7.49
C ALA A 131 -20.29 -4.92 -6.92
N ILE A 132 -19.14 -4.94 -6.29
CA ILE A 132 -18.48 -3.78 -5.70
C ILE A 132 -17.41 -3.28 -6.67
N THR A 133 -17.37 -1.98 -6.87
CA THR A 133 -16.45 -1.27 -7.76
C THR A 133 -15.96 0.02 -7.10
N GLY A 134 -14.88 0.60 -7.59
CA GLY A 134 -14.33 1.86 -7.10
C GLY A 134 -13.19 1.71 -6.10
N CYS A 135 -12.41 2.76 -5.94
CA CYS A 135 -11.23 2.76 -5.06
C CYS A 135 -11.51 3.37 -3.66
N PHE A 136 -12.78 3.50 -3.26
CA PHE A 136 -13.16 4.08 -1.96
C PHE A 136 -12.47 3.44 -0.78
N GLY A 137 -12.32 2.10 -0.76
CA GLY A 137 -11.63 1.42 0.32
C GLY A 137 -10.19 1.90 0.53
N GLY A 138 -9.46 2.10 -0.58
CA GLY A 138 -8.13 2.69 -0.55
C GLY A 138 -8.16 4.15 -0.10
N ILE A 139 -9.09 4.95 -0.65
CA ILE A 139 -9.27 6.37 -0.30
C ILE A 139 -9.56 6.54 1.20
N PHE A 140 -10.43 5.72 1.79
CA PHE A 140 -10.73 5.77 3.23
C PHE A 140 -9.52 5.44 4.09
N GLY A 141 -8.66 4.51 3.65
CA GLY A 141 -7.36 4.27 4.29
C GLY A 141 -6.45 5.49 4.25
N LEU A 142 -6.34 6.16 3.09
CA LEU A 142 -5.58 7.40 2.94
C LEU A 142 -6.18 8.55 3.78
N LEU A 143 -7.50 8.65 3.82
CA LEU A 143 -8.22 9.65 4.61
C LEU A 143 -7.92 9.50 6.11
N VAL A 144 -7.98 8.28 6.64
CA VAL A 144 -7.63 7.99 8.03
C VAL A 144 -6.16 8.28 8.29
N ALA A 145 -5.26 7.92 7.37
CA ALA A 145 -3.84 8.26 7.48
C ALA A 145 -3.63 9.77 7.58
N PHE A 146 -4.32 10.53 6.72
CA PHE A 146 -4.27 11.98 6.73
C PHE A 146 -4.77 12.56 8.06
N GLY A 147 -5.90 12.10 8.57
CA GLY A 147 -6.44 12.57 9.84
C GLY A 147 -5.62 12.19 11.06
N VAL A 148 -5.01 11.01 11.08
CA VAL A 148 -4.19 10.54 12.22
C VAL A 148 -2.82 11.20 12.25
N LEU A 149 -2.18 11.35 11.08
CA LEU A 149 -0.82 11.88 10.99
C LEU A 149 -0.78 13.40 10.91
N TYR A 150 -1.81 14.02 10.33
CA TYR A 150 -1.87 15.44 10.02
C TYR A 150 -3.18 16.11 10.51
N GLY A 151 -3.79 15.58 11.57
CA GLY A 151 -5.13 15.97 12.04
C GLY A 151 -5.33 17.45 12.33
N ASP A 152 -4.30 18.14 12.80
CA ASP A 152 -4.35 19.58 13.12
C ASP A 152 -3.96 20.49 11.93
N LEU A 153 -3.58 19.89 10.78
CA LEU A 153 -3.29 20.65 9.58
C LEU A 153 -4.56 21.28 9.02
N GLU A 154 -4.51 22.58 8.77
CA GLU A 154 -5.59 23.32 8.12
C GLU A 154 -5.39 23.31 6.60
N PHE A 155 -6.42 22.95 5.86
CA PHE A 155 -6.43 22.98 4.41
C PHE A 155 -7.73 23.58 3.87
N MET A 156 -7.67 24.12 2.67
CA MET A 156 -8.83 24.66 1.98
C MET A 156 -9.58 23.54 1.27
N LEU A 157 -10.86 23.42 1.53
CA LEU A 157 -11.74 22.45 0.87
C LEU A 157 -12.18 22.97 -0.50
N PHE A 158 -11.51 22.52 -1.56
CA PHE A 158 -11.93 22.87 -2.92
C PHE A 158 -13.23 22.12 -3.30
N PRO A 159 -14.24 22.76 -3.94
CA PRO A 159 -14.25 24.13 -4.46
C PRO A 159 -14.72 25.22 -3.47
N PHE A 160 -14.98 24.87 -2.23
CA PHE A 160 -15.49 25.80 -1.23
C PHE A 160 -14.32 26.54 -0.55
N PRO A 161 -14.37 27.90 -0.44
CA PRO A 161 -13.30 28.67 0.18
C PRO A 161 -13.37 28.59 1.73
N MET A 162 -13.53 27.38 2.25
CA MET A 162 -13.59 27.12 3.69
C MET A 162 -12.31 26.37 4.13
N THR A 163 -11.68 26.85 5.16
CA THR A 163 -10.57 26.15 5.81
C THR A 163 -11.10 25.26 6.92
N MET A 164 -10.64 23.99 6.95
CA MET A 164 -10.96 23.07 8.03
C MET A 164 -9.76 22.22 8.38
N LYS A 165 -9.72 21.72 9.61
CA LYS A 165 -8.68 20.80 10.05
C LYS A 165 -8.94 19.40 9.50
N ALA A 166 -7.87 18.69 9.12
CA ALA A 166 -7.93 17.35 8.56
C ALA A 166 -8.75 16.37 9.40
N LYS A 167 -8.64 16.42 10.72
CA LYS A 167 -9.41 15.56 11.63
C LYS A 167 -10.93 15.69 11.48
N TYR A 168 -11.43 16.91 11.23
CA TYR A 168 -12.88 17.11 11.04
C TYR A 168 -13.37 16.54 9.71
N LEU A 169 -12.56 16.66 8.65
CA LEU A 169 -12.87 16.00 7.37
C LEU A 169 -13.04 14.49 7.56
N VAL A 170 -12.07 13.86 8.23
CA VAL A 170 -12.11 12.40 8.49
C VAL A 170 -13.35 12.04 9.29
N ILE A 171 -13.66 12.79 10.36
CA ILE A 171 -14.84 12.54 11.20
C ILE A 171 -16.12 12.62 10.35
N VAL A 172 -16.25 13.64 9.51
CA VAL A 172 -17.43 13.81 8.64
C VAL A 172 -17.58 12.63 7.69
N TYR A 173 -16.51 12.20 6.99
CA TYR A 173 -16.58 11.05 6.10
C TYR A 173 -16.90 9.75 6.84
N MET A 174 -16.31 9.54 8.05
CA MET A 174 -16.62 8.38 8.88
C MET A 174 -18.09 8.37 9.32
N LEU A 175 -18.64 9.53 9.71
CA LEU A 175 -20.04 9.65 10.09
C LEU A 175 -21.00 9.39 8.90
N ILE A 176 -20.66 9.88 7.70
CA ILE A 176 -21.42 9.60 6.48
C ILE A 176 -21.41 8.09 6.19
N SER A 177 -20.25 7.46 6.21
CA SER A 177 -20.12 6.02 5.99
C SER A 177 -20.87 5.21 7.05
N LEU A 178 -20.82 5.62 8.33
CA LEU A 178 -21.62 5.01 9.39
C LEU A 178 -23.13 5.15 9.15
N ALA A 179 -23.59 6.33 8.69
CA ALA A 179 -24.99 6.55 8.37
C ALA A 179 -25.44 5.67 7.17
N MET A 180 -24.54 5.43 6.20
CA MET A 180 -24.82 4.56 5.06
C MET A 180 -25.00 3.08 5.46
N LEU A 181 -24.57 2.65 6.65
CA LEU A 181 -24.85 1.29 7.16
C LEU A 181 -26.36 1.03 7.32
N PHE A 182 -27.16 2.07 7.50
CA PHE A 182 -28.62 2.00 7.63
C PHE A 182 -29.36 2.18 6.30
N SER A 183 -28.64 2.36 5.19
CA SER A 183 -29.19 2.52 3.84
C SER A 183 -29.13 1.21 3.05
N SER A 184 -29.66 1.22 1.83
CA SER A 184 -29.54 0.10 0.87
C SER A 184 -28.09 -0.17 0.42
N ASN A 185 -27.20 0.81 0.58
CA ASN A 185 -25.79 0.71 0.14
C ASN A 185 -24.83 0.25 1.26
N ARG A 186 -25.31 -0.55 2.20
CA ARG A 186 -24.52 -1.04 3.36
C ARG A 186 -23.20 -1.67 2.98
N ILE A 187 -23.13 -2.39 1.86
CA ILE A 187 -21.94 -3.11 1.44
C ILE A 187 -20.77 -2.16 1.13
N TYR A 188 -21.05 -0.99 0.53
CA TYR A 188 -20.04 0.04 0.33
C TYR A 188 -19.57 0.65 1.66
N ALA A 189 -20.50 0.91 2.59
CA ALA A 189 -20.15 1.42 3.91
C ALA A 189 -19.26 0.43 4.68
N PHE A 190 -19.54 -0.87 4.63
CA PHE A 190 -18.65 -1.89 5.21
C PHE A 190 -17.27 -1.91 4.54
N ALA A 191 -17.20 -1.77 3.21
CA ALA A 191 -15.95 -1.68 2.49
C ALA A 191 -15.14 -0.44 2.92
N GLU A 192 -15.77 0.74 2.97
CA GLU A 192 -15.15 2.00 3.38
C GLU A 192 -14.60 1.91 4.81
N LEU A 193 -15.41 1.45 5.77
CA LEU A 193 -15.01 1.29 7.17
C LEU A 193 -13.94 0.20 7.32
N GLY A 194 -14.00 -0.88 6.55
CA GLY A 194 -12.97 -1.92 6.50
C GLY A 194 -11.63 -1.37 6.00
N GLY A 195 -11.64 -0.59 4.94
CA GLY A 195 -10.46 0.10 4.41
C GLY A 195 -9.87 1.11 5.41
N ALA A 196 -10.75 1.89 6.06
CA ALA A 196 -10.37 2.82 7.12
C ALA A 196 -9.70 2.10 8.31
N LEU A 197 -10.29 1.01 8.78
CA LEU A 197 -9.76 0.22 9.90
C LEU A 197 -8.39 -0.36 9.57
N VAL A 198 -8.24 -1.00 8.41
CA VAL A 198 -6.96 -1.59 7.99
C VAL A 198 -5.92 -0.50 7.74
N GLY A 199 -6.29 0.64 7.14
CA GLY A 199 -5.42 1.81 7.01
C GLY A 199 -4.93 2.32 8.36
N TYR A 200 -5.80 2.42 9.37
CA TYR A 200 -5.44 2.79 10.73
C TYR A 200 -4.46 1.80 11.38
N LEU A 201 -4.74 0.50 11.25
CA LEU A 201 -3.87 -0.55 11.75
C LEU A 201 -2.50 -0.52 11.07
N TYR A 202 -2.47 -0.29 9.76
CA TYR A 202 -1.23 -0.10 9.02
C TYR A 202 -0.39 1.04 9.60
N ILE A 203 -0.98 2.21 9.83
CA ILE A 203 -0.25 3.38 10.37
C ILE A 203 0.35 3.08 11.74
N LYS A 204 -0.41 2.36 12.60
CA LYS A 204 0.07 2.02 13.95
C LYS A 204 1.15 0.93 13.97
N ALA A 205 1.06 -0.03 13.05
CA ALA A 205 1.91 -1.22 13.03
C ALA A 205 3.09 -1.10 12.06
N ALA A 206 2.97 -0.28 11.01
CA ALA A 206 4.01 -0.17 9.98
C ALA A 206 5.24 0.57 10.50
N PRO A 207 6.45 0.06 10.23
CA PRO A 207 7.67 0.83 10.39
C PRO A 207 7.62 2.13 9.58
N ARG A 208 8.28 3.18 10.04
CA ARG A 208 8.28 4.50 9.36
C ARG A 208 8.63 4.46 7.85
N ARG A 209 9.29 3.38 7.40
CA ARG A 209 9.71 3.15 6.00
C ARG A 209 8.89 2.10 5.25
N GLY A 210 7.78 1.61 5.84
CA GLY A 210 6.91 0.60 5.26
C GLY A 210 7.34 -0.85 5.54
N TYR A 211 6.40 -1.79 5.36
CA TYR A 211 6.65 -3.23 5.59
C TYR A 211 7.58 -3.85 4.56
N ALA A 212 7.52 -3.44 3.28
CA ALA A 212 8.41 -3.97 2.25
C ALA A 212 9.88 -3.67 2.56
N PHE A 213 10.15 -2.48 3.13
CA PHE A 213 11.50 -2.14 3.59
C PHE A 213 11.93 -2.99 4.78
N ALA A 214 11.07 -3.16 5.79
CA ALA A 214 11.35 -4.00 6.96
C ALA A 214 11.55 -5.48 6.57
N MET A 215 10.73 -6.00 5.65
CA MET A 215 10.91 -7.36 5.12
C MET A 215 12.22 -7.50 4.34
N SER A 216 12.60 -6.50 3.53
CA SER A 216 13.86 -6.51 2.81
C SER A 216 15.07 -6.49 3.77
N GLU A 217 15.04 -5.66 4.82
CA GLU A 217 16.08 -5.66 5.86
C GLU A 217 16.16 -7.01 6.57
N GLY A 218 15.01 -7.60 6.93
CA GLY A 218 14.94 -8.94 7.53
C GLY A 218 15.55 -10.02 6.60
N TYR A 219 15.16 -10.01 5.33
CA TYR A 219 15.71 -10.93 4.33
C TYR A 219 17.22 -10.76 4.15
N PHE A 220 17.70 -9.52 3.99
CA PHE A 220 19.14 -9.24 3.88
C PHE A 220 19.89 -9.58 5.17
N GLY A 221 19.27 -9.36 6.33
CA GLY A 221 19.82 -9.77 7.63
C GLY A 221 20.01 -11.29 7.72
N LEU A 222 18.99 -12.08 7.36
CA LEU A 222 19.06 -13.54 7.31
C LEU A 222 20.08 -14.04 6.30
N ARG A 223 20.07 -13.48 5.08
CA ARG A 223 21.02 -13.82 4.03
C ARG A 223 22.47 -13.53 4.45
N ASN A 224 22.72 -12.37 5.03
CA ASN A 224 24.03 -11.99 5.52
C ASN A 224 24.47 -12.87 6.71
N GLY A 225 23.52 -13.25 7.58
CA GLY A 225 23.75 -14.22 8.67
C GLY A 225 24.18 -15.58 8.12
N TYR A 226 23.48 -16.09 7.10
CA TYR A 226 23.83 -17.35 6.43
C TYR A 226 25.22 -17.30 5.79
N TYR A 227 25.55 -16.22 5.05
CA TYR A 227 26.87 -16.07 4.43
C TYR A 227 28.00 -15.90 5.47
N ARG A 228 27.73 -15.21 6.59
CA ARG A 228 28.65 -15.12 7.72
C ARG A 228 28.90 -16.51 8.34
N TRP A 229 27.84 -17.27 8.57
CA TRP A 229 27.95 -18.64 9.08
C TRP A 229 28.75 -19.54 8.12
N LYS A 230 28.44 -19.49 6.81
CA LYS A 230 29.16 -20.27 5.77
C LYS A 230 30.64 -19.91 5.73
N ARG A 231 30.98 -18.62 5.78
CA ARG A 231 32.41 -18.17 5.85
C ARG A 231 33.10 -18.66 7.09
N ARG A 232 32.52 -18.54 8.27
CA ARG A 232 33.10 -19.06 9.53
C ARG A 232 33.36 -20.55 9.45
N ARG A 233 32.45 -21.30 8.85
CA ARG A 233 32.62 -22.75 8.70
C ARG A 233 33.72 -23.10 7.72
N ALA A 234 33.88 -22.35 6.63
CA ALA A 234 34.99 -22.50 5.68
C ALA A 234 36.31 -22.09 6.30
N ALA A 235 36.37 -20.97 7.02
CA ALA A 235 37.56 -20.49 7.73
C ALA A 235 38.10 -21.53 8.75
N LYS A 236 37.21 -22.10 9.59
CA LYS A 236 37.59 -23.18 10.52
C LYS A 236 38.13 -24.41 9.80
N LYS A 237 37.56 -24.84 8.69
CA LYS A 237 38.08 -25.97 7.91
C LYS A 237 39.43 -25.65 7.32
N PHE A 238 39.63 -24.44 6.82
CA PHE A 238 40.92 -24.01 6.25
C PHE A 238 41.99 -23.86 7.32
N GLU A 239 41.67 -23.33 8.49
CA GLU A 239 42.56 -23.26 9.64
C GLU A 239 43.07 -24.66 10.04
N VAL A 240 42.16 -25.64 10.16
CA VAL A 240 42.51 -27.03 10.46
C VAL A 240 43.42 -27.64 9.38
N TYR A 241 43.12 -27.35 8.10
CA TYR A 241 43.97 -27.83 7.00
C TYR A 241 45.36 -27.21 7.04
N MET A 242 45.48 -25.90 7.24
CA MET A 242 46.76 -25.19 7.29
C MET A 242 47.60 -25.60 8.51
N ARG A 243 46.97 -25.84 9.67
CA ARG A 243 47.64 -26.35 10.87
C ARG A 243 48.26 -27.72 10.62
N LYS A 244 47.66 -28.61 9.82
CA LYS A 244 48.25 -29.88 9.41
C LYS A 244 49.50 -29.72 8.53
N GLN A 245 49.67 -28.57 7.89
CA GLN A 245 50.82 -28.22 7.06
C GLN A 245 51.87 -27.36 7.81
N ASN A 246 51.80 -27.29 9.16
CA ASN A 246 52.65 -26.44 10.00
C ASN A 246 52.59 -24.94 9.66
N ARG A 247 51.43 -24.47 9.19
CA ARG A 247 51.18 -23.05 8.91
C ARG A 247 50.02 -22.57 9.76
N ASP A 248 50.22 -21.51 10.55
CA ASP A 248 49.16 -20.87 11.33
C ASP A 248 48.53 -19.75 10.53
N VAL A 249 47.21 -19.78 10.43
CA VAL A 249 46.38 -18.75 9.79
C VAL A 249 45.26 -18.35 10.76
N TYR A 250 45.00 -17.06 10.82
CA TYR A 250 44.01 -16.49 11.75
C TYR A 250 42.85 -15.85 10.99
N PHE A 251 41.68 -16.02 11.53
CA PHE A 251 40.44 -15.44 11.01
C PHE A 251 39.74 -14.66 12.12
N ASP A 252 39.09 -13.54 11.75
CA ASP A 252 38.26 -12.77 12.66
C ASP A 252 36.97 -13.52 13.03
N LYS A 253 36.17 -12.93 13.96
CA LYS A 253 34.87 -13.48 14.37
C LYS A 253 33.88 -13.61 13.22
N GLU A 254 34.12 -12.96 12.07
CA GLU A 254 33.30 -13.00 10.87
C GLU A 254 33.83 -13.97 9.80
N GLY A 255 34.95 -14.63 10.05
CA GLY A 255 35.61 -15.58 9.14
C GLY A 255 36.40 -14.90 8.01
N ARG A 256 36.86 -13.66 8.22
CA ARG A 256 37.78 -12.96 7.31
C ARG A 256 39.18 -13.23 7.72
N TYR A 257 40.08 -13.40 6.78
CA TYR A 257 41.51 -13.63 7.03
C TYR A 257 42.16 -12.38 7.64
N THR A 258 42.84 -12.54 8.78
CA THR A 258 43.50 -11.45 9.51
C THR A 258 45.04 -11.49 9.43
N GLY A 259 45.60 -12.44 8.70
CA GLY A 259 47.06 -12.61 8.55
C GLY A 259 47.66 -13.70 9.42
N SER A 260 48.94 -13.98 9.27
CA SER A 260 49.71 -14.82 10.19
C SER A 260 50.36 -13.93 11.25
N GLU A 261 50.31 -14.33 12.51
CA GLU A 261 50.80 -13.54 13.66
C GLU A 261 52.32 -13.25 13.63
N LYS A 262 53.06 -13.78 12.64
CA LYS A 262 54.52 -13.69 12.53
C LYS A 262 55.08 -12.50 11.74
N ASP A 263 54.20 -11.70 11.07
CA ASP A 263 54.72 -10.53 10.33
C ASP A 263 53.75 -9.35 10.37
N PRO A 264 53.89 -8.42 11.36
CA PRO A 264 53.11 -7.20 11.43
C PRO A 264 53.30 -6.26 10.21
N ASN A 265 54.29 -6.52 9.35
CA ASN A 265 54.68 -5.66 8.25
C ASN A 265 54.40 -6.24 6.85
N ASP A 266 53.85 -7.44 6.77
CA ASP A 266 53.50 -8.05 5.47
C ASP A 266 52.23 -7.43 4.87
N ARG A 267 52.36 -6.17 4.43
CA ARG A 267 51.35 -5.44 3.67
C ARG A 267 51.29 -5.82 2.19
N LYS A 268 51.98 -6.87 1.74
CA LYS A 268 52.11 -7.24 0.32
C LYS A 268 50.88 -7.82 -0.34
N TRP A 269 49.75 -8.02 0.40
CA TRP A 269 48.52 -8.61 -0.15
C TRP A 269 47.32 -7.69 -0.09
N MET A 270 47.52 -6.36 0.05
CA MET A 270 46.47 -5.37 -0.08
C MET A 270 46.70 -4.47 -1.31
N ASN A 271 46.67 -5.07 -2.48
CA ASN A 271 46.46 -4.37 -3.76
C ASN A 271 45.49 -5.18 -4.61
#